data_2e368378601a234b7e691dad0fcf868c
#
_entry.id   2e368378601a234b7e691dad0fcf868c
#
_cell.length_a   1.000
_cell.length_b   1.000
_cell.length_c   1.000
_cell.angle_alpha   90.00
_cell.angle_beta   90.00
_cell.angle_gamma   90.00
#
_symmetry.space_group_name_H-M   'P 1'
#
loop_
_entity.id
_entity.type
_entity.pdbx_description
1 polymer ?
#
loop_
_entity_poly.entity_id
_entity_poly.type
_entity_poly.pdbx_seq_one_letter_code
_entity_poly.pdbx_strand_id
1 'polypeptide(L)'
;MEGITVEAKRPDWEEKLSPGTVTVIRPDDYKGEQKDLADFLKMVPGVHVREINGKGQYTTVSIRGSTTAQVGVFVDGVLFNLGGDAAADISTIPVHNVERIEVYRGYIPSRFGGTFIGGVINIVTKKPNRGNVTASVGRGSFGGKKANLQFDLPLGDGTLMVGINHDESKGNFKYK
;
A
#
# COMPACT_ATOMS: atom_id res chain seq x y z
N MET A 1 -31.15 0.32 -20.59
CA MET A 1 -30.59 1.45 -19.81
C MET A 1 -29.09 1.34 -19.94
N GLU A 2 -28.49 2.21 -20.74
CA GLU A 2 -27.04 2.29 -20.85
C GLU A 2 -26.49 2.87 -19.54
N GLY A 3 -25.64 2.09 -18.84
CA GLY A 3 -24.98 2.56 -17.63
C GLY A 3 -23.97 3.65 -17.98
N ILE A 4 -24.13 4.83 -17.43
CA ILE A 4 -23.14 5.90 -17.51
C ILE A 4 -21.96 5.46 -16.67
N THR A 5 -20.88 5.01 -17.31
CA THR A 5 -19.60 4.79 -16.65
C THR A 5 -18.95 6.16 -16.42
N VAL A 6 -19.03 6.68 -15.21
CA VAL A 6 -18.27 7.87 -14.83
C VAL A 6 -16.84 7.44 -14.56
N GLU A 7 -15.95 7.55 -15.53
CA GLU A 7 -14.52 7.49 -15.28
C GLU A 7 -14.12 8.72 -14.47
N ALA A 8 -13.73 8.52 -13.22
CA ALA A 8 -13.18 9.58 -12.40
C ALA A 8 -11.86 10.04 -13.03
N LYS A 9 -11.85 11.24 -13.60
CA LYS A 9 -10.64 11.87 -14.13
C LYS A 9 -9.61 11.96 -13.01
N ARG A 10 -8.37 11.55 -13.29
CA ARG A 10 -7.27 11.66 -12.31
C ARG A 10 -7.17 13.10 -11.81
N PRO A 11 -6.98 13.31 -10.51
CA PRO A 11 -6.84 14.66 -9.98
C PRO A 11 -5.67 15.41 -10.64
N ASP A 12 -5.88 16.65 -11.04
CA ASP A 12 -4.87 17.49 -11.74
C ASP A 12 -3.53 17.63 -10.99
N TRP A 13 -3.53 17.42 -9.67
CA TRP A 13 -2.30 17.48 -8.89
C TRP A 13 -1.34 16.32 -9.18
N GLU A 14 -1.84 15.16 -9.62
CA GLU A 14 -1.00 14.02 -10.02
C GLU A 14 -0.24 14.30 -11.32
N GLU A 15 -0.86 15.03 -12.25
CA GLU A 15 -0.22 15.43 -13.51
C GLU A 15 0.82 16.54 -13.29
N LYS A 16 0.65 17.37 -12.24
CA LYS A 16 1.56 18.45 -11.89
C LYS A 16 2.79 17.98 -11.11
N LEU A 17 2.74 16.78 -10.51
CA LEU A 17 3.90 16.20 -9.87
C LEU A 17 4.85 15.67 -10.94
N SER A 18 6.09 16.16 -10.95
CA SER A 18 7.12 15.68 -11.88
C SER A 18 7.25 14.15 -11.80
N PRO A 19 7.05 13.40 -12.90
CA PRO A 19 7.13 11.94 -12.90
C PRO A 19 8.47 11.39 -12.42
N GLY A 20 9.53 12.20 -12.51
CA GLY A 20 10.86 11.85 -12.01
C GLY A 20 10.98 11.86 -10.49
N THR A 21 10.06 12.49 -9.79
CA THR A 21 10.11 12.68 -8.34
C THR A 21 9.04 11.91 -7.59
N VAL A 22 7.88 11.69 -8.19
CA VAL A 22 6.75 10.99 -7.57
C VAL A 22 6.22 9.90 -8.48
N THR A 23 5.94 8.73 -7.91
CA THR A 23 5.20 7.65 -8.56
C THR A 23 3.96 7.36 -7.75
N VAL A 24 2.80 7.32 -8.39
CA VAL A 24 1.52 6.97 -7.77
C VAL A 24 1.06 5.63 -8.32
N ILE A 25 0.78 4.67 -7.45
CA ILE A 25 0.25 3.36 -7.78
C ILE A 25 -1.11 3.21 -7.13
N ARG A 26 -2.10 2.75 -7.90
CA ARG A 26 -3.43 2.40 -7.38
C ARG A 26 -3.59 0.89 -7.43
N PRO A 27 -3.73 0.22 -6.27
CA PRO A 27 -3.97 -1.23 -6.25
C PRO A 27 -5.21 -1.65 -7.03
N ASP A 28 -6.22 -0.79 -7.11
CA ASP A 28 -7.46 -1.06 -7.83
C ASP A 28 -7.28 -1.16 -9.36
N ASP A 29 -6.20 -0.61 -9.92
CA ASP A 29 -5.85 -0.76 -11.35
C ASP A 29 -5.39 -2.20 -11.68
N TYR A 30 -5.07 -2.99 -10.66
CA TYR A 30 -4.55 -4.38 -10.76
C TYR A 30 -5.54 -5.40 -10.18
N LYS A 31 -6.84 -5.14 -10.33
CA LYS A 31 -7.90 -6.06 -9.85
C LYS A 31 -7.75 -7.44 -10.47
N GLY A 32 -7.79 -8.48 -9.62
CA GLY A 32 -7.60 -9.88 -10.03
C GLY A 32 -6.18 -10.41 -9.79
N GLU A 33 -5.20 -9.55 -9.54
CA GLU A 33 -3.87 -9.96 -9.15
C GLU A 33 -3.72 -9.99 -7.62
N GLN A 34 -3.16 -11.08 -7.10
CA GLN A 34 -2.90 -11.20 -5.65
C GLN A 34 -1.54 -10.58 -5.31
N LYS A 35 -1.48 -9.25 -5.35
CA LYS A 35 -0.29 -8.49 -4.96
C LYS A 35 -0.42 -7.99 -3.54
N ASP A 36 0.69 -7.98 -2.81
CA ASP A 36 0.83 -7.28 -1.54
C ASP A 36 1.54 -5.91 -1.75
N LEU A 37 1.73 -5.18 -0.67
CA LEU A 37 2.37 -3.87 -0.72
C LEU A 37 3.81 -3.97 -1.26
N ALA A 38 4.53 -5.03 -0.90
CA ALA A 38 5.88 -5.29 -1.39
C ALA A 38 5.90 -5.48 -2.91
N ASP A 39 4.94 -6.24 -3.46
CA ASP A 39 4.84 -6.48 -4.90
C ASP A 39 4.60 -5.17 -5.67
N PHE A 40 3.75 -4.26 -5.15
CA PHE A 40 3.54 -2.95 -5.77
C PHE A 40 4.79 -2.07 -5.70
N LEU A 41 5.49 -2.06 -4.58
CA LEU A 41 6.69 -1.25 -4.42
C LEU A 41 7.86 -1.76 -5.28
N LYS A 42 7.96 -3.06 -5.55
CA LYS A 42 8.94 -3.64 -6.49
C LYS A 42 8.74 -3.13 -7.93
N MET A 43 7.54 -2.68 -8.29
CA MET A 43 7.26 -2.11 -9.61
C MET A 43 7.81 -0.68 -9.78
N VAL A 44 8.18 -0.01 -8.70
CA VAL A 44 8.66 1.38 -8.74
C VAL A 44 10.16 1.43 -9.01
N PRO A 45 10.61 2.08 -10.10
CA PRO A 45 12.03 2.19 -10.40
C PRO A 45 12.80 2.87 -9.26
N GLY A 46 13.92 2.25 -8.86
CA GLY A 46 14.78 2.76 -7.78
C GLY A 46 14.29 2.44 -6.36
N VAL A 47 13.21 1.71 -6.22
CA VAL A 47 12.77 1.13 -4.94
C VAL A 47 13.28 -0.30 -4.85
N HIS A 48 13.92 -0.63 -3.74
CA HIS A 48 14.38 -1.98 -3.42
C HIS A 48 13.65 -2.49 -2.19
N VAL A 49 12.95 -3.61 -2.33
CA VAL A 49 12.20 -4.26 -1.26
C VAL A 49 12.96 -5.51 -0.81
N ARG A 50 13.20 -5.61 0.49
CA ARG A 50 13.83 -6.76 1.11
C ARG A 50 12.84 -7.49 2.01
N GLU A 51 12.47 -8.68 1.59
CA GLU A 51 11.65 -9.63 2.37
C GLU A 51 12.56 -10.60 3.11
N ILE A 52 12.41 -10.69 4.42
CA ILE A 52 13.16 -11.62 5.27
C ILE A 52 12.24 -12.79 5.60
N ASN A 53 12.69 -14.00 5.33
CA ASN A 53 11.95 -15.25 5.54
C ASN A 53 10.72 -15.47 4.62
N GLY A 54 10.59 -14.69 3.54
CA GLY A 54 9.56 -14.92 2.52
C GLY A 54 8.38 -13.95 2.58
N LYS A 55 7.40 -14.21 1.72
CA LYS A 55 6.22 -13.35 1.52
C LYS A 55 5.38 -13.24 2.80
N GLY A 56 4.99 -12.00 3.14
CA GLY A 56 4.18 -11.72 4.33
C GLY A 56 4.95 -11.74 5.65
N GLN A 57 6.29 -11.87 5.60
CA GLN A 57 7.19 -11.76 6.74
C GLN A 57 7.82 -10.37 6.77
N TYR A 58 8.67 -10.10 7.76
CA TYR A 58 9.31 -8.81 7.95
C TYR A 58 9.88 -8.25 6.64
N THR A 59 9.34 -7.14 6.20
CA THR A 59 9.65 -6.55 4.90
C THR A 59 10.02 -5.08 5.04
N THR A 60 11.19 -4.74 4.55
CA THR A 60 11.72 -3.38 4.57
C THR A 60 11.92 -2.84 3.17
N VAL A 61 12.02 -1.51 3.06
CA VAL A 61 12.18 -0.81 1.79
C VAL A 61 13.31 0.18 1.84
N SER A 62 14.05 0.28 0.75
CA SER A 62 15.05 1.32 0.51
C SER A 62 14.82 1.98 -0.85
N ILE A 63 15.24 3.21 -1.02
CA ILE A 63 15.05 4.00 -2.25
C ILE A 63 16.40 4.54 -2.70
N ARG A 64 16.76 4.32 -3.99
CA ARG A 64 17.99 4.82 -4.60
C ARG A 64 19.27 4.50 -3.81
N GLY A 65 19.34 3.31 -3.22
CA GLY A 65 20.51 2.86 -2.45
C GLY A 65 20.63 3.47 -1.04
N SER A 66 19.60 4.17 -0.55
CA SER A 66 19.54 4.61 0.83
C SER A 66 19.45 3.42 1.80
N THR A 67 19.69 3.67 3.08
CA THR A 67 19.35 2.69 4.12
C THR A 67 17.84 2.70 4.36
N THR A 68 17.31 1.63 4.93
CA THR A 68 15.89 1.53 5.29
C THR A 68 15.47 2.57 6.33
N ALA A 69 16.39 2.98 7.20
CA ALA A 69 16.19 4.04 8.18
C ALA A 69 16.03 5.45 7.57
N GLN A 70 16.49 5.64 6.35
CA GLN A 70 16.42 6.92 5.63
C GLN A 70 15.16 7.07 4.79
N VAL A 71 14.28 6.06 4.80
CA VAL A 71 12.99 6.09 4.10
C VAL A 71 11.86 6.28 5.11
N GLY A 72 11.07 7.33 4.92
CA GLY A 72 9.86 7.56 5.71
C GLY A 72 8.69 6.77 5.13
N VAL A 73 8.05 5.95 5.93
CA VAL A 73 6.79 5.29 5.57
C VAL A 73 5.65 5.95 6.34
N PHE A 74 4.64 6.41 5.62
CA PHE A 74 3.49 7.10 6.18
C PHE A 74 2.20 6.37 5.80
N VAL A 75 1.23 6.38 6.68
CA VAL A 75 -0.14 5.95 6.41
C VAL A 75 -1.05 7.16 6.67
N ASP A 76 -1.75 7.62 5.65
CA ASP A 76 -2.58 8.83 5.68
C ASP A 76 -1.86 10.07 6.23
N GLY A 77 -0.57 10.20 5.93
CA GLY A 77 0.27 11.29 6.39
C GLY A 77 0.81 11.15 7.82
N VAL A 78 0.48 10.08 8.52
CA VAL A 78 1.02 9.75 9.85
C VAL A 78 2.23 8.84 9.69
N LEU A 79 3.34 9.17 10.35
CA LEU A 79 4.57 8.37 10.28
C LEU A 79 4.34 6.97 10.86
N PHE A 80 4.61 5.96 10.05
CA PHE A 80 4.44 4.56 10.41
C PHE A 80 5.70 3.93 11.03
N ASN A 81 6.88 4.51 10.77
CA ASN A 81 8.14 4.08 11.41
C ASN A 81 8.05 4.35 12.92
N LEU A 82 7.54 3.39 13.69
CA LEU A 82 7.32 3.57 15.13
C LEU A 82 8.62 3.37 15.94
N GLY A 83 8.89 4.38 16.74
CA GLY A 83 9.69 4.47 17.93
C GLY A 83 10.81 3.44 18.16
N GLY A 84 12.03 3.72 17.71
CA GLY A 84 13.22 2.93 18.01
C GLY A 84 13.68 2.03 16.85
N ASP A 85 12.78 1.50 16.06
CA ASP A 85 13.14 0.81 14.82
C ASP A 85 13.27 1.81 13.70
N ALA A 86 14.50 1.98 13.21
CA ALA A 86 14.78 2.87 12.11
C ALA A 86 14.12 2.46 10.78
N ALA A 87 13.62 1.22 10.66
CA ALA A 87 12.98 0.68 9.47
C ALA A 87 11.51 0.31 9.72
N ALA A 88 10.62 0.71 8.81
CA ALA A 88 9.23 0.29 8.86
C ALA A 88 9.07 -1.14 8.32
N ASP A 89 8.33 -1.97 9.04
CA ASP A 89 7.86 -3.25 8.52
C ASP A 89 6.57 -3.05 7.71
N ILE A 90 6.70 -3.04 6.40
CA ILE A 90 5.57 -2.82 5.49
C ILE A 90 4.68 -4.06 5.29
N SER A 91 5.09 -5.23 5.76
CA SER A 91 4.32 -6.47 5.62
C SER A 91 2.99 -6.44 6.38
N THR A 92 2.94 -5.62 7.43
CA THR A 92 1.76 -5.48 8.30
C THR A 92 0.67 -4.59 7.72
N ILE A 93 0.93 -3.90 6.60
CA ILE A 93 -0.01 -2.98 5.97
C ILE A 93 -0.87 -3.70 4.93
N PRO A 94 -2.17 -3.85 5.17
CA PRO A 94 -3.05 -4.59 4.27
C PRO A 94 -3.41 -3.77 3.02
N VAL A 95 -3.10 -4.30 1.84
CA VAL A 95 -3.29 -3.61 0.54
C VAL A 95 -4.76 -3.40 0.17
N HIS A 96 -5.67 -4.29 0.59
CA HIS A 96 -7.08 -4.19 0.21
C HIS A 96 -7.75 -2.88 0.66
N ASN A 97 -7.23 -2.27 1.73
CA ASN A 97 -7.68 -0.98 2.26
C ASN A 97 -6.93 0.22 1.68
N VAL A 98 -6.02 0.01 0.74
CA VAL A 98 -5.22 1.07 0.13
C VAL A 98 -5.92 1.62 -1.11
N GLU A 99 -6.12 2.95 -1.14
CA GLU A 99 -6.59 3.68 -2.31
C GLU A 99 -5.44 3.90 -3.30
N ARG A 100 -4.31 4.41 -2.79
CA ARG A 100 -3.11 4.67 -3.58
C ARG A 100 -1.84 4.65 -2.72
N ILE A 101 -0.73 4.37 -3.38
CA ILE A 101 0.61 4.41 -2.83
C ILE A 101 1.37 5.52 -3.56
N GLU A 102 1.87 6.50 -2.81
CA GLU A 102 2.64 7.62 -3.32
C GLU A 102 4.11 7.42 -2.94
N VAL A 103 5.01 7.33 -3.92
CA VAL A 103 6.45 7.16 -3.69
C VAL A 103 7.19 8.43 -4.11
N TYR A 104 7.72 9.15 -3.16
CA TYR A 104 8.48 10.40 -3.33
C TYR A 104 9.97 10.06 -3.32
N ARG A 105 10.68 10.29 -4.44
CA ARG A 105 12.09 9.91 -4.63
C ARG A 105 13.07 11.06 -4.79
N GLY A 106 12.63 12.26 -4.63
CA GLY A 106 13.46 13.46 -4.81
C GLY A 106 12.94 14.59 -3.94
N TYR A 107 11.99 15.34 -4.46
CA TYR A 107 11.32 16.35 -3.66
C TYR A 107 10.34 15.70 -2.69
N ILE A 108 10.54 15.94 -1.41
CA ILE A 108 9.64 15.49 -0.35
C ILE A 108 8.83 16.68 0.13
N PRO A 109 7.50 16.65 0.02
CA PRO A 109 6.65 17.72 0.53
C PRO A 109 6.85 17.94 2.03
N SER A 110 6.88 19.20 2.44
CA SER A 110 7.13 19.60 3.84
C SER A 110 6.13 19.02 4.85
N ARG A 111 4.93 18.65 4.38
CA ARG A 111 3.91 17.99 5.22
C ARG A 111 4.37 16.69 5.87
N PHE A 112 5.36 16.01 5.28
CA PHE A 112 5.89 14.76 5.85
C PHE A 112 6.92 14.99 6.95
N GLY A 113 7.46 16.21 7.08
CA GLY A 113 8.48 16.50 8.09
C GLY A 113 9.70 15.61 7.98
N GLY A 114 10.62 15.74 8.94
CA GLY A 114 11.75 14.82 9.10
C GLY A 114 12.84 14.94 8.05
N THR A 115 13.85 14.10 8.19
CA THR A 115 15.04 14.01 7.32
C THR A 115 15.09 12.68 6.59
N PHE A 116 14.11 12.42 5.71
CA PHE A 116 14.06 11.18 4.95
C PHE A 116 14.83 11.33 3.63
N ILE A 117 16.16 11.27 3.73
CA ILE A 117 17.09 11.50 2.60
C ILE A 117 16.85 10.50 1.46
N GLY A 118 16.47 9.28 1.77
CA GLY A 118 16.18 8.24 0.78
C GLY A 118 14.89 8.49 0.01
N GLY A 119 13.89 9.03 0.67
CA GLY A 119 12.56 9.26 0.09
C GLY A 119 11.44 9.02 1.08
N VAL A 120 10.21 9.16 0.60
CA VAL A 120 9.00 8.93 1.38
C VAL A 120 8.03 8.03 0.60
N ILE A 121 7.44 7.09 1.30
CA ILE A 121 6.31 6.29 0.83
C ILE A 121 5.11 6.68 1.67
N ASN A 122 4.06 7.21 1.02
CA ASN A 122 2.80 7.54 1.67
C ASN A 122 1.70 6.61 1.16
N ILE A 123 1.11 5.87 2.06
CA ILE A 123 0.03 4.93 1.80
C ILE A 123 -1.27 5.63 2.18
N VAL A 124 -2.12 5.87 1.20
CA VAL A 124 -3.41 6.52 1.41
C VAL A 124 -4.49 5.46 1.44
N THR A 125 -5.24 5.41 2.53
CA THR A 125 -6.31 4.42 2.71
C THR A 125 -7.59 4.85 1.98
N LYS A 126 -8.41 3.85 1.63
CA LYS A 126 -9.72 4.07 1.03
C LYS A 126 -10.63 4.79 2.02
N LYS A 127 -11.36 5.77 1.51
CA LYS A 127 -12.43 6.38 2.31
C LYS A 127 -13.64 5.45 2.32
N PRO A 128 -14.24 5.21 3.49
CA PRO A 128 -15.43 4.37 3.58
C PRO A 128 -16.60 5.01 2.82
N ASN A 129 -17.32 4.18 2.07
CA ASN A 129 -18.56 4.58 1.40
C ASN A 129 -19.75 4.10 2.22
N ARG A 130 -20.73 4.98 2.49
CA ARG A 130 -21.91 4.63 3.31
C ARG A 130 -22.63 3.40 2.75
N GLY A 131 -22.82 2.40 3.62
CA GLY A 131 -23.62 1.22 3.32
C GLY A 131 -22.99 0.27 2.30
N ASN A 132 -21.66 0.23 2.20
CA ASN A 132 -20.96 -0.67 1.27
C ASN A 132 -20.51 -1.94 1.99
N VAL A 133 -20.59 -3.07 1.26
CA VAL A 133 -20.03 -4.36 1.70
C VAL A 133 -19.10 -4.86 0.60
N THR A 134 -17.87 -5.11 0.94
CA THR A 134 -16.88 -5.66 0.01
C THR A 134 -16.40 -7.00 0.53
N ALA A 135 -16.50 -8.03 -0.31
CA ALA A 135 -15.95 -9.34 -0.02
C ALA A 135 -15.02 -9.77 -1.15
N SER A 136 -13.87 -10.31 -0.80
CA SER A 136 -12.96 -10.89 -1.77
C SER A 136 -12.32 -12.17 -1.24
N VAL A 137 -12.17 -13.14 -2.12
CA VAL A 137 -11.45 -14.39 -1.86
C VAL A 137 -10.45 -14.62 -2.98
N GLY A 138 -9.28 -15.12 -2.60
CA GLY A 138 -8.22 -15.37 -3.57
C GLY A 138 -7.41 -16.61 -3.21
N ARG A 139 -6.83 -17.24 -4.23
CA ARG A 139 -5.87 -18.34 -4.07
C ARG A 139 -4.58 -17.97 -4.79
N GLY A 140 -3.46 -18.17 -4.12
CA GLY A 140 -2.12 -17.90 -4.65
C GLY A 140 -1.29 -19.16 -4.77
N SER A 141 -0.07 -18.99 -5.29
CA SER A 141 0.96 -20.00 -5.31
C SER A 141 1.32 -20.44 -3.89
N PHE A 142 1.95 -21.59 -3.75
CA PHE A 142 2.40 -22.18 -2.47
C PHE A 142 1.28 -22.38 -1.43
N GLY A 143 0.07 -22.67 -1.91
CA GLY A 143 -1.10 -22.90 -1.03
C GLY A 143 -1.62 -21.63 -0.37
N GLY A 144 -1.25 -20.45 -0.90
CA GLY A 144 -1.75 -19.18 -0.41
C GLY A 144 -3.26 -19.05 -0.56
N LYS A 145 -3.91 -18.60 0.51
CA LYS A 145 -5.34 -18.29 0.54
C LYS A 145 -5.51 -16.92 1.18
N LYS A 146 -6.35 -16.09 0.58
CA LYS A 146 -6.72 -14.78 1.12
C LYS A 146 -8.23 -14.66 1.16
N ALA A 147 -8.74 -14.13 2.24
CA ALA A 147 -10.14 -13.77 2.37
C ALA A 147 -10.24 -12.40 3.06
N ASN A 148 -10.98 -11.48 2.47
CA ASN A 148 -11.24 -10.18 3.05
C ASN A 148 -12.75 -9.96 3.06
N LEU A 149 -13.23 -9.37 4.15
CA LEU A 149 -14.60 -8.94 4.31
C LEU A 149 -14.58 -7.56 4.96
N GLN A 150 -15.23 -6.58 4.33
CA GLN A 150 -15.31 -5.21 4.80
C GLN A 150 -16.75 -4.74 4.79
N PHE A 151 -17.12 -4.04 5.85
CA PHE A 151 -18.40 -3.39 6.04
C PHE A 151 -18.18 -1.91 6.27
N ASP A 152 -18.85 -1.06 5.52
CA ASP A 152 -18.87 0.38 5.70
C ASP A 152 -20.25 0.75 6.28
N LEU A 153 -20.33 0.93 7.59
CA LEU A 153 -21.57 1.17 8.31
C LEU A 153 -21.78 2.67 8.52
N PRO A 154 -22.95 3.23 8.16
CA PRO A 154 -23.26 4.60 8.49
C PRO A 154 -23.44 4.74 10.00
N LEU A 155 -22.78 5.74 10.62
CA LEU A 155 -22.87 6.04 12.04
C LEU A 155 -23.07 7.56 12.20
N GLY A 156 -24.32 7.98 12.29
CA GLY A 156 -24.67 9.42 12.31
C GLY A 156 -24.18 10.11 11.03
N ASP A 157 -23.43 11.20 11.17
CA ASP A 157 -22.82 11.93 10.05
C ASP A 157 -21.52 11.30 9.54
N GLY A 158 -20.99 10.30 10.23
CA GLY A 158 -19.79 9.56 9.88
C GLY A 158 -20.06 8.20 9.24
N THR A 159 -18.99 7.47 8.94
CA THR A 159 -19.01 6.09 8.49
C THR A 159 -17.96 5.29 9.25
N LEU A 160 -18.37 4.18 9.82
CA LEU A 160 -17.50 3.22 10.49
C LEU A 160 -17.12 2.14 9.48
N MET A 161 -15.84 1.95 9.24
CA MET A 161 -15.32 0.83 8.44
C MET A 161 -14.84 -0.28 9.36
N VAL A 162 -15.37 -1.48 9.16
CA VAL A 162 -14.95 -2.70 9.86
C VAL A 162 -14.47 -3.70 8.83
N GLY A 163 -13.24 -4.19 8.99
CA GLY A 163 -12.65 -5.16 8.06
C GLY A 163 -12.09 -6.37 8.80
N ILE A 164 -12.31 -7.55 8.21
CA ILE A 164 -11.71 -8.81 8.64
C ILE A 164 -10.88 -9.35 7.48
N ASN A 165 -9.62 -9.66 7.78
CA ASN A 165 -8.69 -10.21 6.80
C ASN A 165 -8.14 -11.51 7.29
N HIS A 166 -8.07 -12.48 6.40
CA HIS A 166 -7.40 -13.74 6.62
C HIS A 166 -6.41 -13.99 5.48
N ASP A 167 -5.15 -14.20 5.83
CA ASP A 167 -4.08 -14.54 4.88
C ASP A 167 -3.36 -15.78 5.39
N GLU A 168 -3.37 -16.86 4.61
CA GLU A 168 -2.71 -18.12 4.91
C GLU A 168 -1.76 -18.49 3.78
N SER A 169 -0.54 -18.91 4.10
CA SER A 169 0.40 -19.47 3.15
C SER A 169 1.11 -20.68 3.77
N LYS A 170 1.21 -21.77 3.03
CA LYS A 170 1.92 -22.98 3.49
C LYS A 170 3.43 -22.84 3.42
N GLY A 171 3.96 -21.83 2.72
CA GLY A 171 5.39 -21.58 2.59
C GLY A 171 6.21 -22.76 2.05
N ASN A 172 5.60 -23.59 1.21
CA ASN A 172 6.15 -24.88 0.77
C ASN A 172 7.19 -24.67 -0.34
N PHE A 173 8.37 -24.19 0.04
CA PHE A 173 9.51 -24.03 -0.86
C PHE A 173 10.28 -25.35 -0.94
N LYS A 174 10.36 -25.92 -2.14
CA LYS A 174 11.30 -27.04 -2.37
C LYS A 174 12.70 -26.43 -2.53
N TYR A 175 13.55 -26.63 -1.54
CA TYR A 175 14.98 -26.40 -1.69
C TYR A 175 15.55 -27.50 -2.62
N LYS A 176 16.27 -27.07 -3.66
CA LYS A 176 17.14 -27.94 -4.46
C LYS A 176 18.56 -27.82 -3.93
#